data_7f4d24c2c411e9753daefa6a67c392a8
#
_entry.id   7f4d24c2c411e9753daefa6a67c392a8
#
_cell.length_a   1.000
_cell.length_b   1.000
_cell.length_c   1.000
_cell.angle_alpha   90.00
_cell.angle_beta   90.00
_cell.angle_gamma   90.00
#
_symmetry.space_group_name_H-M   'P 1'
#
loop_
_entity.id
_entity.type
_entity.pdbx_description
1 polymer ?
#
loop_
_entity_poly.entity_id
_entity_poly.type
_entity_poly.pdbx_seq_one_letter_code
_entity_poly.pdbx_strand_id
1 'polypeptide(L)'
;PKGGSYLEAGGNLRGDFVSTKALVDSLAAIRMHTLDTLSNVSDAFKKLETARIKADIINSYICYASYSRMFAEVKNEEEMRAKWNEFNVSLTQDVTPLYKEIVNEDMLNVAVVRDVLSYQEDSTLASLWFKDISIPARTTELYACAKIVDNLRNEASEQTVNEAKAFLQTVKNADFATE
;
A
#
# COMPACT_ATOMS: atom_id res chain seq x y z
N PRO A 1 6.50 9.78 9.29
CA PRO A 1 5.32 10.12 8.52
C PRO A 1 5.19 9.09 7.43
N LYS A 2 4.14 8.28 7.51
CA LYS A 2 3.75 7.39 6.42
C LYS A 2 3.58 8.25 5.20
N GLY A 3 4.19 7.84 4.08
CA GLY A 3 4.38 8.64 2.87
C GLY A 3 3.16 9.47 2.52
N GLY A 4 3.38 10.75 2.21
CA GLY A 4 2.34 11.75 2.10
C GLY A 4 1.23 11.30 1.18
N SER A 5 0.10 11.00 1.76
CA SER A 5 -1.10 10.73 1.00
C SER A 5 -1.54 12.03 0.33
N TYR A 6 -2.22 11.96 -0.80
CA TYR A 6 -2.86 13.13 -1.39
C TYR A 6 -3.81 13.85 -0.42
N LEU A 7 -4.23 13.16 0.63
CA LEU A 7 -5.07 13.69 1.69
C LEU A 7 -4.36 14.76 2.53
N GLU A 8 -3.06 14.60 2.77
CA GLU A 8 -2.25 15.59 3.50
C GLU A 8 -2.04 16.86 2.66
N ALA A 9 -1.92 16.72 1.35
CA ALA A 9 -1.76 17.84 0.42
C ALA A 9 -3.05 18.65 0.23
N GLY A 10 -4.23 18.01 0.38
CA GLY A 10 -5.53 18.63 0.12
C GLY A 10 -6.13 19.45 1.27
N GLY A 11 -5.56 19.40 2.46
CA GLY A 11 -5.83 20.31 3.60
C GLY A 11 -7.23 20.34 4.18
N ASN A 12 -8.25 19.68 3.61
CA ASN A 12 -9.61 19.79 4.15
C ASN A 12 -10.54 18.64 3.74
N LEU A 13 -10.40 17.50 4.42
CA LEU A 13 -11.22 16.31 4.22
C LEU A 13 -12.61 16.41 4.88
N ARG A 14 -13.28 17.53 4.73
CA ARG A 14 -14.65 17.70 5.19
C ARG A 14 -15.70 17.29 4.16
N GLY A 15 -15.26 16.84 2.99
CA GLY A 15 -16.12 16.33 1.93
C GLY A 15 -16.51 14.86 2.14
N ASP A 16 -17.53 14.43 1.41
CA ASP A 16 -17.85 13.02 1.27
C ASP A 16 -16.73 12.26 0.51
N PHE A 17 -16.82 10.91 0.53
CA PHE A 17 -15.81 10.09 -0.14
C PHE A 17 -15.75 10.33 -1.66
N VAL A 18 -16.88 10.60 -2.31
CA VAL A 18 -16.94 10.84 -3.76
C VAL A 18 -16.16 12.10 -4.13
N SER A 19 -16.38 13.18 -3.39
CA SER A 19 -15.65 14.45 -3.57
C SER A 19 -14.15 14.29 -3.29
N THR A 20 -13.80 13.55 -2.23
CA THR A 20 -12.41 13.27 -1.88
C THR A 20 -11.73 12.40 -2.94
N LYS A 21 -12.41 11.38 -3.45
CA LYS A 21 -11.93 10.53 -4.54
C LYS A 21 -11.62 11.36 -5.79
N ALA A 22 -12.54 12.23 -6.20
CA ALA A 22 -12.33 13.12 -7.35
C ALA A 22 -11.11 14.03 -7.17
N LEU A 23 -10.86 14.53 -5.96
CA LEU A 23 -9.68 15.32 -5.64
C LEU A 23 -8.39 14.48 -5.75
N VAL A 24 -8.37 13.30 -5.14
CA VAL A 24 -7.23 12.37 -5.18
C VAL A 24 -6.89 12.01 -6.63
N ASP A 25 -7.91 11.66 -7.42
CA ASP A 25 -7.75 11.30 -8.84
C ASP A 25 -7.18 12.48 -9.65
N SER A 26 -7.65 13.70 -9.38
CA SER A 26 -7.15 14.91 -10.04
C SER A 26 -5.68 15.18 -9.71
N LEU A 27 -5.29 15.05 -8.43
CA LEU A 27 -3.89 15.23 -8.00
C LEU A 27 -2.98 14.15 -8.60
N ALA A 28 -3.44 12.91 -8.64
CA ALA A 28 -2.73 11.81 -9.27
C ALA A 28 -2.56 12.05 -10.79
N ALA A 29 -3.60 12.51 -11.48
CA ALA A 29 -3.54 12.84 -12.90
C ALA A 29 -2.52 13.95 -13.20
N ILE A 30 -2.42 14.99 -12.36
CA ILE A 30 -1.42 16.04 -12.48
C ILE A 30 0.00 15.43 -12.36
N ARG A 31 0.23 14.54 -11.38
CA ARG A 31 1.54 13.90 -11.22
C ARG A 31 1.87 12.99 -12.40
N MET A 32 0.91 12.19 -12.88
CA MET A 32 1.10 11.34 -14.05
C MET A 32 1.45 12.17 -15.28
N HIS A 33 0.70 13.24 -15.55
CA HIS A 33 0.99 14.15 -16.65
C HIS A 33 2.39 14.78 -16.54
N THR A 34 2.78 15.22 -15.33
CA THR A 34 4.12 15.74 -15.08
C THR A 34 5.19 14.69 -15.39
N LEU A 35 4.99 13.44 -14.94
CA LEU A 35 5.91 12.33 -15.20
C LEU A 35 6.05 12.05 -16.70
N ASP A 36 4.95 12.12 -17.46
CA ASP A 36 4.96 11.90 -18.91
C ASP A 36 5.73 12.99 -19.67
N THR A 37 5.75 14.22 -19.16
CA THR A 37 6.49 15.34 -19.79
C THR A 37 8.00 15.29 -19.54
N LEU A 38 8.49 14.44 -18.63
CA LEU A 38 9.92 14.31 -18.36
C LEU A 38 10.63 13.59 -19.51
N SER A 39 11.56 14.29 -20.18
CA SER A 39 12.26 13.77 -21.36
C SER A 39 13.59 13.07 -21.05
N ASN A 40 14.21 13.37 -19.90
CA ASN A 40 15.56 12.89 -19.58
C ASN A 40 15.60 11.96 -18.36
N VAL A 41 14.59 11.11 -18.24
CA VAL A 41 14.50 10.12 -17.15
C VAL A 41 14.45 8.71 -17.72
N SER A 42 14.98 7.74 -16.96
CA SER A 42 14.95 6.33 -17.38
C SER A 42 13.55 5.74 -17.29
N ASP A 43 13.29 4.70 -18.08
CA ASP A 43 12.04 3.95 -18.01
C ASP A 43 11.84 3.32 -16.62
N ALA A 44 12.91 2.88 -15.98
CA ALA A 44 12.88 2.37 -14.60
C ALA A 44 12.37 3.43 -13.61
N PHE A 45 12.82 4.69 -13.74
CA PHE A 45 12.31 5.78 -12.92
C PHE A 45 10.82 6.05 -13.19
N LYS A 46 10.40 6.07 -14.46
CA LYS A 46 8.99 6.26 -14.83
C LYS A 46 8.10 5.17 -14.24
N LYS A 47 8.54 3.91 -14.33
CA LYS A 47 7.86 2.77 -13.73
C LYS A 47 7.72 2.92 -12.21
N LEU A 48 8.82 3.28 -11.54
CA LEU A 48 8.85 3.51 -10.09
C LEU A 48 7.85 4.58 -9.67
N GLU A 49 7.89 5.75 -10.30
CA GLU A 49 7.00 6.86 -9.94
C GLU A 49 5.54 6.55 -10.31
N THR A 50 5.27 5.83 -11.39
CA THR A 50 3.92 5.36 -11.72
C THR A 50 3.37 4.45 -10.63
N ALA A 51 4.14 3.46 -10.19
CA ALA A 51 3.73 2.55 -9.10
C ALA A 51 3.51 3.32 -7.79
N ARG A 52 4.38 4.28 -7.49
CA ARG A 52 4.24 5.15 -6.32
C ARG A 52 2.98 6.01 -6.36
N ILE A 53 2.67 6.63 -7.51
CA ILE A 53 1.44 7.41 -7.68
C ILE A 53 0.20 6.54 -7.44
N LYS A 54 0.17 5.31 -7.98
CA LYS A 54 -0.93 4.36 -7.80
C LYS A 54 -1.06 3.89 -6.35
N ALA A 55 0.06 3.62 -5.69
CA ALA A 55 0.06 3.28 -4.26
C ALA A 55 -0.42 4.47 -3.39
N ASP A 56 -0.07 5.71 -3.73
CA ASP A 56 -0.57 6.91 -3.05
C ASP A 56 -2.10 7.07 -3.22
N ILE A 57 -2.67 6.71 -4.39
CA ILE A 57 -4.12 6.68 -4.59
C ILE A 57 -4.76 5.66 -3.66
N ILE A 58 -4.28 4.40 -3.67
CA ILE A 58 -4.79 3.32 -2.80
C ILE A 58 -4.73 3.76 -1.34
N ASN A 59 -3.57 4.23 -0.89
CA ASN A 59 -3.37 4.69 0.48
C ASN A 59 -4.34 5.83 0.85
N SER A 60 -4.55 6.77 -0.07
CA SER A 60 -5.48 7.88 0.14
C SER A 60 -6.92 7.39 0.32
N TYR A 61 -7.37 6.45 -0.50
CA TYR A 61 -8.73 5.90 -0.38
C TYR A 61 -8.91 5.16 0.94
N ILE A 62 -7.98 4.28 1.31
CA ILE A 62 -8.06 3.50 2.54
C ILE A 62 -8.02 4.43 3.77
N CYS A 63 -7.15 5.43 3.77
CA CYS A 63 -7.01 6.35 4.89
C CYS A 63 -8.16 7.35 5.02
N TYR A 64 -9.03 7.50 4.01
CA TYR A 64 -10.14 8.46 4.05
C TYR A 64 -10.98 8.36 5.33
N ALA A 65 -11.38 7.17 5.71
CA ALA A 65 -12.23 6.95 6.88
C ALA A 65 -11.61 7.49 8.18
N SER A 66 -10.29 7.33 8.33
CA SER A 66 -9.54 7.85 9.49
C SER A 66 -9.39 9.37 9.46
N TYR A 67 -9.06 9.94 8.31
CA TYR A 67 -8.87 11.38 8.16
C TYR A 67 -10.19 12.17 8.21
N SER A 68 -11.25 11.64 7.62
CA SER A 68 -12.59 12.26 7.64
C SER A 68 -13.30 12.14 8.99
N ARG A 69 -12.74 11.31 9.91
CA ARG A 69 -13.40 10.93 11.15
C ARG A 69 -14.78 10.30 10.93
N MET A 70 -14.93 9.57 9.82
CA MET A 70 -16.17 8.92 9.40
C MET A 70 -16.82 8.08 10.51
N PHE A 71 -16.01 7.52 11.40
CA PHE A 71 -16.44 6.64 12.49
C PHE A 71 -16.26 7.27 13.88
N ALA A 72 -16.04 8.59 13.98
CA ALA A 72 -15.73 9.26 15.25
C ALA A 72 -16.83 9.12 16.32
N GLU A 73 -18.08 8.96 15.89
CA GLU A 73 -19.23 8.82 16.78
C GLU A 73 -19.54 7.38 17.17
N VAL A 74 -18.89 6.41 16.54
CA VAL A 74 -19.09 4.99 16.82
C VAL A 74 -18.37 4.63 18.11
N LYS A 75 -19.10 4.13 19.09
CA LYS A 75 -18.56 3.80 20.43
C LYS A 75 -18.43 2.31 20.67
N ASN A 76 -19.01 1.50 19.82
CA ASN A 76 -19.05 0.03 19.94
C ASN A 76 -18.08 -0.58 18.93
N GLU A 77 -17.20 -1.47 19.41
CA GLU A 77 -16.19 -2.13 18.55
C GLU A 77 -16.82 -2.98 17.45
N GLU A 78 -17.96 -3.63 17.72
CA GLU A 78 -18.64 -4.45 16.73
C GLU A 78 -19.20 -3.58 15.59
N GLU A 79 -19.83 -2.48 15.92
CA GLU A 79 -20.33 -1.51 14.94
C GLU A 79 -19.19 -0.87 14.16
N MET A 80 -18.08 -0.54 14.83
CA MET A 80 -16.87 -0.02 14.18
C MET A 80 -16.35 -1.01 13.15
N ARG A 81 -16.23 -2.28 13.53
CA ARG A 81 -15.75 -3.35 12.65
C ARG A 81 -16.67 -3.56 11.45
N ALA A 82 -17.98 -3.54 11.70
CA ALA A 82 -18.98 -3.67 10.63
C ALA A 82 -18.87 -2.52 9.61
N LYS A 83 -18.78 -1.27 10.07
CA LYS A 83 -18.64 -0.09 9.20
C LYS A 83 -17.30 -0.09 8.43
N TRP A 84 -16.21 -0.52 9.07
CA TRP A 84 -14.94 -0.70 8.39
C TRP A 84 -15.03 -1.73 7.28
N ASN A 85 -15.68 -2.87 7.54
CA ASN A 85 -15.87 -3.91 6.53
C ASN A 85 -16.71 -3.40 5.37
N GLU A 86 -17.81 -2.72 5.64
CA GLU A 86 -18.67 -2.12 4.61
C GLU A 86 -17.88 -1.12 3.74
N PHE A 87 -17.11 -0.24 4.36
CA PHE A 87 -16.26 0.71 3.65
C PHE A 87 -15.21 0.00 2.79
N ASN A 88 -14.50 -0.99 3.33
CA ASN A 88 -13.50 -1.76 2.60
C ASN A 88 -14.10 -2.53 1.42
N VAL A 89 -15.30 -3.08 1.57
CA VAL A 89 -16.04 -3.71 0.46
C VAL A 89 -16.34 -2.69 -0.64
N SER A 90 -16.75 -1.47 -0.27
CA SER A 90 -17.05 -0.40 -1.23
C SER A 90 -15.82 0.03 -2.05
N LEU A 91 -14.62 -0.06 -1.47
CA LEU A 91 -13.36 0.28 -2.13
C LEU A 91 -12.89 -0.75 -3.16
N THR A 92 -13.41 -1.98 -3.15
CA THR A 92 -12.86 -3.09 -3.95
C THR A 92 -12.76 -2.77 -5.43
N GLN A 93 -13.78 -2.12 -6.00
CA GLN A 93 -13.80 -1.77 -7.42
C GLN A 93 -12.76 -0.72 -7.79
N ASP A 94 -12.38 0.14 -6.85
CA ASP A 94 -11.42 1.22 -7.07
C ASP A 94 -9.98 0.75 -6.85
N VAL A 95 -9.73 -0.07 -5.82
CA VAL A 95 -8.35 -0.43 -5.44
C VAL A 95 -7.83 -1.68 -6.15
N THR A 96 -8.68 -2.67 -6.44
CA THR A 96 -8.24 -3.92 -7.09
C THR A 96 -7.55 -3.69 -8.45
N PRO A 97 -8.05 -2.83 -9.35
CA PRO A 97 -7.35 -2.53 -10.60
C PRO A 97 -5.96 -1.94 -10.37
N LEU A 98 -5.83 -1.03 -9.39
CA LEU A 98 -4.55 -0.41 -9.06
C LEU A 98 -3.56 -1.43 -8.47
N TYR A 99 -4.02 -2.33 -7.59
CA TYR A 99 -3.20 -3.42 -7.09
C TYR A 99 -2.66 -4.32 -8.20
N LYS A 100 -3.48 -4.67 -9.19
CA LYS A 100 -3.04 -5.46 -10.36
C LYS A 100 -1.87 -4.84 -11.09
N GLU A 101 -1.80 -3.53 -11.10
CA GLU A 101 -0.74 -2.80 -11.80
C GLU A 101 0.55 -2.69 -10.98
N ILE A 102 0.48 -2.69 -9.64
CA ILE A 102 1.66 -2.49 -8.79
C ILE A 102 2.25 -3.78 -8.20
N VAL A 103 1.50 -4.89 -8.13
CA VAL A 103 2.00 -6.13 -7.50
C VAL A 103 3.19 -6.78 -8.23
N ASN A 104 3.37 -6.49 -9.51
CA ASN A 104 4.46 -7.04 -10.31
C ASN A 104 5.74 -6.18 -10.26
N GLU A 105 5.70 -5.03 -9.62
CA GLU A 105 6.83 -4.11 -9.60
C GLU A 105 7.74 -4.41 -8.39
N ASP A 106 9.04 -4.47 -8.61
CA ASP A 106 10.08 -4.63 -7.58
C ASP A 106 10.25 -3.33 -6.78
N MET A 107 9.17 -2.84 -6.18
CA MET A 107 9.08 -1.49 -5.61
C MET A 107 8.95 -1.50 -4.08
N LEU A 108 9.28 -2.61 -3.43
CA LEU A 108 9.11 -2.73 -1.96
C LEU A 108 10.08 -1.87 -1.15
N ASN A 109 11.11 -1.32 -1.77
CA ASN A 109 11.93 -0.27 -1.20
C ASN A 109 11.20 1.09 -1.12
N VAL A 110 10.07 1.25 -1.81
CA VAL A 110 9.20 2.43 -1.70
C VAL A 110 8.17 2.19 -0.59
N ALA A 111 8.28 2.96 0.50
CA ALA A 111 7.49 2.75 1.71
C ALA A 111 5.98 2.67 1.44
N VAL A 112 5.42 3.60 0.64
CA VAL A 112 3.98 3.59 0.35
C VAL A 112 3.53 2.35 -0.43
N VAL A 113 4.36 1.82 -1.33
CA VAL A 113 4.06 0.57 -2.08
C VAL A 113 4.06 -0.60 -1.12
N ARG A 114 5.05 -0.69 -0.24
CA ARG A 114 5.12 -1.71 0.80
C ARG A 114 3.92 -1.65 1.74
N ASP A 115 3.55 -0.43 2.19
CA ASP A 115 2.43 -0.23 3.10
C ASP A 115 1.11 -0.71 2.49
N VAL A 116 0.81 -0.38 1.23
CA VAL A 116 -0.43 -0.84 0.58
C VAL A 116 -0.41 -2.33 0.25
N LEU A 117 0.75 -2.91 -0.06
CA LEU A 117 0.86 -4.36 -0.28
C LEU A 117 0.74 -5.16 1.02
N SER A 118 0.97 -4.55 2.19
CA SER A 118 0.80 -5.22 3.48
C SER A 118 -0.63 -5.70 3.76
N TYR A 119 -1.62 -5.10 3.12
CA TYR A 119 -3.03 -5.52 3.26
C TYR A 119 -3.33 -6.92 2.73
N GLN A 120 -2.42 -7.53 1.96
CA GLN A 120 -2.50 -8.94 1.59
C GLN A 120 -2.40 -9.91 2.78
N GLU A 121 -1.82 -9.46 3.91
CA GLU A 121 -1.71 -10.26 5.14
C GLU A 121 -3.02 -10.30 5.94
N ASP A 122 -3.91 -9.34 5.76
CA ASP A 122 -5.25 -9.38 6.33
C ASP A 122 -6.14 -10.31 5.51
N SER A 123 -6.59 -11.41 6.09
CA SER A 123 -7.36 -12.45 5.39
C SER A 123 -8.67 -11.92 4.78
N THR A 124 -9.31 -10.94 5.41
CA THR A 124 -10.53 -10.32 4.91
C THR A 124 -10.23 -9.46 3.69
N LEU A 125 -9.23 -8.59 3.78
CA LEU A 125 -8.84 -7.70 2.69
C LEU A 125 -8.18 -8.48 1.55
N ALA A 126 -7.41 -9.53 1.85
CA ALA A 126 -6.87 -10.43 0.85
C ALA A 126 -7.97 -11.05 -0.02
N SER A 127 -9.05 -11.50 0.61
CA SER A 127 -10.20 -12.08 -0.11
C SER A 127 -11.00 -11.07 -0.93
N LEU A 128 -10.99 -9.79 -0.56
CA LEU A 128 -11.70 -8.72 -1.25
C LEU A 128 -10.85 -8.10 -2.36
N TRP A 129 -9.67 -7.61 -2.01
CA TRP A 129 -8.87 -6.76 -2.90
C TRP A 129 -7.87 -7.53 -3.76
N PHE A 130 -7.46 -8.73 -3.30
CA PHE A 130 -6.45 -9.56 -3.97
C PHE A 130 -7.00 -10.87 -4.53
N LYS A 131 -8.31 -11.11 -4.47
CA LYS A 131 -8.96 -12.38 -4.84
C LYS A 131 -8.52 -12.92 -6.21
N ASP A 132 -8.42 -12.03 -7.21
CA ASP A 132 -8.06 -12.39 -8.59
C ASP A 132 -6.67 -11.87 -8.97
N ILE A 133 -5.82 -11.64 -7.97
CA ILE A 133 -4.46 -11.13 -8.17
C ILE A 133 -3.47 -12.22 -7.77
N SER A 134 -2.66 -12.66 -8.72
CA SER A 134 -1.50 -13.52 -8.44
C SER A 134 -0.32 -12.62 -8.08
N ILE A 135 0.11 -12.68 -6.81
CA ILE A 135 1.30 -11.96 -6.37
C ILE A 135 2.52 -12.80 -6.74
N PRO A 136 3.48 -12.26 -7.51
CA PRO A 136 4.68 -12.99 -7.86
C PRO A 136 5.46 -13.44 -6.62
N ALA A 137 6.04 -14.65 -6.67
CA ALA A 137 6.83 -15.17 -5.57
C ALA A 137 7.99 -14.22 -5.17
N ARG A 138 8.63 -13.57 -6.14
CA ARG A 138 9.65 -12.56 -5.89
C ARG A 138 9.11 -11.38 -5.08
N THR A 139 7.93 -10.87 -5.38
CA THR A 139 7.30 -9.77 -4.63
C THR A 139 7.01 -10.19 -3.19
N THR A 140 6.55 -11.43 -2.98
CA THR A 140 6.31 -11.99 -1.64
C THR A 140 7.62 -12.14 -0.85
N GLU A 141 8.68 -12.63 -1.49
CA GLU A 141 10.01 -12.74 -0.85
C GLU A 141 10.58 -11.37 -0.50
N LEU A 142 10.49 -10.38 -1.41
CA LEU A 142 10.91 -8.99 -1.14
C LEU A 142 10.17 -8.39 0.05
N TYR A 143 8.85 -8.58 0.11
CA TYR A 143 8.03 -8.09 1.21
C TYR A 143 8.45 -8.71 2.54
N ALA A 144 8.64 -10.03 2.58
CA ALA A 144 9.09 -10.74 3.76
C ALA A 144 10.49 -10.27 4.22
N CYS A 145 11.42 -10.11 3.27
CA CYS A 145 12.77 -9.58 3.55
C CYS A 145 12.70 -8.17 4.15
N ALA A 146 11.98 -7.25 3.51
CA ALA A 146 11.84 -5.87 3.98
C ALA A 146 11.25 -5.81 5.40
N LYS A 147 10.22 -6.62 5.68
CA LYS A 147 9.59 -6.71 7.00
C LYS A 147 10.57 -7.21 8.08
N ILE A 148 11.34 -8.26 7.76
CA ILE A 148 12.35 -8.79 8.68
C ILE A 148 13.43 -7.74 8.97
N VAL A 149 13.95 -7.06 7.93
CA VAL A 149 14.96 -6.00 8.08
C VAL A 149 14.43 -4.85 8.93
N ASP A 150 13.20 -4.40 8.70
CA ASP A 150 12.58 -3.34 9.50
C ASP A 150 12.39 -3.78 10.97
N ASN A 151 11.96 -5.01 11.21
CA ASN A 151 11.82 -5.54 12.57
C ASN A 151 13.18 -5.63 13.27
N LEU A 152 14.22 -6.13 12.60
CA LEU A 152 15.57 -6.21 13.18
C LEU A 152 16.16 -4.82 13.49
N ARG A 153 15.86 -3.80 12.70
CA ARG A 153 16.30 -2.42 12.95
C ARG A 153 15.58 -1.78 14.13
N ASN A 154 14.30 -2.09 14.31
CA ASN A 154 13.48 -1.50 15.37
C ASN A 154 13.61 -2.25 16.68
N GLU A 155 13.58 -3.58 16.65
CA GLU A 155 13.67 -4.44 17.84
C GLU A 155 14.21 -5.82 17.46
N ALA A 156 15.48 -6.05 17.72
CA ALA A 156 16.14 -7.34 17.50
C ALA A 156 15.78 -8.35 18.60
N SER A 157 14.52 -8.76 18.67
CA SER A 157 14.07 -9.80 19.57
C SER A 157 14.55 -11.19 19.13
N GLU A 158 14.59 -12.15 20.05
CA GLU A 158 14.90 -13.55 19.72
C GLU A 158 13.92 -14.10 18.66
N GLN A 159 12.67 -13.72 18.74
CA GLN A 159 11.64 -14.08 17.75
C GLN A 159 12.02 -13.57 16.36
N THR A 160 12.36 -12.27 16.24
CA THR A 160 12.72 -11.66 14.96
C THR A 160 13.98 -12.31 14.36
N VAL A 161 14.96 -12.64 15.20
CA VAL A 161 16.17 -13.37 14.77
C VAL A 161 15.83 -14.77 14.25
N ASN A 162 14.90 -15.47 14.90
CA ASN A 162 14.47 -16.80 14.45
C ASN A 162 13.67 -16.74 13.14
N GLU A 163 12.81 -15.71 12.97
CA GLU A 163 12.12 -15.45 11.71
C GLU A 163 13.10 -15.18 10.57
N ALA A 164 14.14 -14.38 10.79
CA ALA A 164 15.20 -14.13 9.82
C ALA A 164 15.95 -15.41 9.43
N LYS A 165 16.31 -16.24 10.39
CA LYS A 165 16.96 -17.54 10.13
C LYS A 165 16.07 -18.50 9.33
N ALA A 166 14.77 -18.54 9.64
CA ALA A 166 13.81 -19.35 8.92
C ALA A 166 13.64 -18.86 7.45
N PHE A 167 13.57 -17.53 7.26
CA PHE A 167 13.52 -16.93 5.92
C PHE A 167 14.73 -17.31 5.10
N LEU A 168 15.94 -17.18 5.63
CA LEU A 168 17.18 -17.53 4.92
C LEU A 168 17.24 -18.99 4.47
N GLN A 169 16.50 -19.90 5.13
CA GLN A 169 16.41 -21.31 4.72
C GLN A 169 15.45 -21.53 3.55
N THR A 170 14.53 -20.61 3.32
CA THR A 170 13.44 -20.75 2.33
C THR A 170 13.56 -19.82 1.14
N VAL A 171 14.30 -18.72 1.29
CA VAL A 171 14.47 -17.70 0.24
C VAL A 171 15.20 -18.29 -0.96
N LYS A 172 14.63 -18.05 -2.15
CA LYS A 172 15.18 -18.55 -3.43
C LYS A 172 16.09 -17.54 -4.11
N ASN A 173 15.91 -16.25 -3.80
CA ASN A 173 16.72 -15.19 -4.38
C ASN A 173 17.96 -14.96 -3.54
N ALA A 174 19.14 -15.21 -4.12
CA ALA A 174 20.43 -15.07 -3.44
C ALA A 174 20.72 -13.64 -2.98
N ASP A 175 20.17 -12.63 -3.68
CA ASP A 175 20.36 -11.21 -3.32
C ASP A 175 19.74 -10.88 -1.96
N PHE A 176 18.63 -11.56 -1.61
CA PHE A 176 17.96 -11.36 -0.31
C PHE A 176 18.61 -12.13 0.84
N ALA A 177 19.45 -13.09 0.53
CA ALA A 177 20.18 -13.86 1.55
C ALA A 177 21.44 -13.12 2.06
N THR A 178 21.84 -12.02 1.41
CA THR A 178 23.05 -11.25 1.72
C THR A 178 22.78 -9.93 2.43
N GLU A 179 21.53 -9.45 2.49
CA GLU A 179 21.13 -8.28 3.26
C GLU A 179 20.78 -8.63 4.71
#